data_89fff8e0042cf7f593407163f1f8df90
#
_entry.id   89fff8e0042cf7f593407163f1f8df90
#
_cell.length_a   1.000
_cell.length_b   1.000
_cell.length_c   1.000
_cell.angle_alpha   90.00
_cell.angle_beta   90.00
_cell.angle_gamma   90.00
#
_symmetry.space_group_name_H-M   'P 1'
#
loop_
_entity.id
_entity.type
_entity.pdbx_description
1 polymer ?
#
loop_
_entity_poly.entity_id
_entity_poly.type
_entity_poly.pdbx_seq_one_letter_code
_entity_poly.pdbx_strand_id
1 'polypeptide(L)'
;MPEASHAAVRGADAYRESLVQLGAEGQLVGTLVQPTGPSASVGVLFVNAGVIHRIGPHRIHVKLGRALAQDGVPSLRLDLTGLGDSGRAGGTDGMLAQVRRDIRAALDLLAQRTGLSRFVIIGICSGAEYGYQYALDDERVAGLVMVDGYSFGNRRTRMLRYLLRLRTLTWPVLKNAVLGRLARLRAGGGQPETPVDYGLPVLTVTDFGEGLAERARRGCPCYLVFTGSVLQRYNHASQFDDVMRAAPLSAEDRSAIARDVQSVFLPDIDHTMTTLHGQRVYTRHVRQWLAKRLA
;
A
#
# COMPACT_ATOMS: atom_id res chain seq x y z
N MET A 1 48.80 9.78 -14.81
CA MET A 1 47.49 10.33 -14.49
C MET A 1 46.46 9.32 -14.94
N PRO A 2 45.71 8.63 -14.06
CA PRO A 2 44.66 7.72 -14.51
C PRO A 2 43.40 8.53 -14.82
N GLU A 3 42.83 8.28 -16.00
CA GLU A 3 41.58 8.81 -16.49
C GLU A 3 40.44 8.42 -15.54
N ALA A 4 39.75 9.43 -15.00
CA ALA A 4 38.52 9.25 -14.29
C ALA A 4 37.43 8.79 -15.28
N SER A 5 37.12 7.49 -15.26
CA SER A 5 35.97 6.92 -15.93
C SER A 5 34.73 7.63 -15.42
N HIS A 6 34.15 8.53 -16.22
CA HIS A 6 32.79 9.04 -16.04
C HIS A 6 31.83 7.88 -16.14
N ALA A 7 31.41 7.35 -15.01
CA ALA A 7 30.22 6.51 -14.94
C ALA A 7 29.04 7.36 -15.44
N ALA A 8 28.64 7.13 -16.68
CA ALA A 8 27.49 7.79 -17.30
C ALA A 8 26.28 7.63 -16.38
N VAL A 9 25.69 8.74 -15.98
CA VAL A 9 24.40 8.79 -15.28
C VAL A 9 23.34 8.22 -16.24
N ARG A 10 23.22 6.90 -16.27
CA ARG A 10 22.14 6.20 -16.98
C ARG A 10 20.85 6.46 -16.21
N GLY A 11 20.11 7.50 -16.55
CA GLY A 11 18.86 7.81 -15.85
C GLY A 11 18.07 8.99 -16.37
N ALA A 12 18.71 10.01 -16.91
CA ALA A 12 18.01 11.22 -17.33
C ALA A 12 17.13 11.04 -18.57
N ASP A 13 17.41 10.05 -19.42
CA ASP A 13 16.72 9.82 -20.69
C ASP A 13 15.69 8.66 -20.65
N ALA A 14 15.60 7.90 -19.56
CA ALA A 14 14.77 6.69 -19.51
C ALA A 14 13.30 6.97 -19.23
N TYR A 15 12.95 8.11 -18.68
CA TYR A 15 11.57 8.50 -18.35
C TYR A 15 11.43 10.02 -18.24
N ARG A 16 10.18 10.50 -18.34
CA ARG A 16 9.79 11.89 -18.06
C ARG A 16 8.87 11.95 -16.85
N GLU A 17 9.07 12.93 -15.98
CA GLU A 17 8.16 13.25 -14.88
C GLU A 17 7.47 14.59 -15.17
N SER A 18 6.15 14.62 -15.04
CA SER A 18 5.35 15.84 -15.20
C SER A 18 4.37 15.99 -14.05
N LEU A 19 4.22 17.21 -13.54
CA LEU A 19 3.13 17.58 -12.67
C LEU A 19 1.85 17.59 -13.48
N VAL A 20 0.76 17.07 -12.92
CA VAL A 20 -0.56 17.03 -13.55
C VAL A 20 -1.60 17.51 -12.57
N GLN A 21 -2.59 18.26 -13.09
CA GLN A 21 -3.82 18.59 -12.39
C GLN A 21 -4.96 17.77 -12.98
N LEU A 22 -5.87 17.30 -12.15
CA LEU A 22 -6.98 16.44 -12.54
C LEU A 22 -8.17 16.60 -11.57
N GLY A 23 -9.23 15.86 -11.81
CA GLY A 23 -10.50 16.04 -11.11
C GLY A 23 -11.40 17.05 -11.83
N ALA A 24 -12.70 17.05 -11.49
CA ALA A 24 -13.70 17.86 -12.20
C ALA A 24 -13.42 19.37 -12.13
N GLU A 25 -12.79 19.83 -11.05
CA GLU A 25 -12.44 21.25 -10.81
C GLU A 25 -10.92 21.49 -10.91
N GLY A 26 -10.14 20.49 -11.37
CA GLY A 26 -8.68 20.57 -11.40
C GLY A 26 -8.03 20.60 -10.00
N GLN A 27 -8.78 20.22 -8.97
CA GLN A 27 -8.37 20.30 -7.56
C GLN A 27 -7.35 19.24 -7.16
N LEU A 28 -7.23 18.15 -7.90
CA LEU A 28 -6.30 17.07 -7.60
C LEU A 28 -4.94 17.33 -8.24
N VAL A 29 -3.88 17.03 -7.51
CA VAL A 29 -2.49 17.17 -7.97
C VAL A 29 -1.83 15.80 -8.00
N GLY A 30 -1.20 15.48 -9.11
CA GLY A 30 -0.46 14.25 -9.31
C GLY A 30 0.90 14.47 -9.95
N THR A 31 1.72 13.43 -9.96
CA THR A 31 2.96 13.39 -10.73
C THR A 31 2.94 12.14 -11.62
N LEU A 32 2.87 12.37 -12.92
CA LEU A 32 2.91 11.33 -13.94
C LEU A 32 4.36 11.02 -14.29
N VAL A 33 4.71 9.74 -14.32
CA VAL A 33 6.01 9.24 -14.76
C VAL A 33 5.78 8.38 -15.98
N GLN A 34 6.36 8.74 -17.11
CA GLN A 34 6.22 8.02 -18.37
C GLN A 34 7.58 7.54 -18.87
N PRO A 35 7.74 6.27 -19.24
CA PRO A 35 8.93 5.79 -19.92
C PRO A 35 9.11 6.51 -21.26
N THR A 36 10.36 6.71 -21.70
CA THR A 36 10.68 7.26 -23.03
C THR A 36 10.81 6.19 -24.11
N GLY A 37 10.94 4.94 -23.70
CA GLY A 37 10.96 3.74 -24.56
C GLY A 37 9.61 3.03 -24.66
N PRO A 38 9.60 1.77 -25.10
CA PRO A 38 8.39 0.94 -25.18
C PRO A 38 7.67 0.87 -23.83
N SER A 39 6.35 1.00 -23.86
CA SER A 39 5.50 0.94 -22.66
C SER A 39 5.04 -0.50 -22.43
N ALA A 40 4.96 -0.89 -21.15
CA ALA A 40 4.33 -2.14 -20.71
C ALA A 40 2.82 -2.10 -20.97
N SER A 41 2.16 -3.25 -20.86
CA SER A 41 0.71 -3.41 -21.06
C SER A 41 -0.13 -2.88 -19.88
N VAL A 42 0.51 -2.48 -18.78
CA VAL A 42 -0.15 -1.97 -17.56
C VAL A 42 0.48 -0.68 -17.08
N GLY A 43 -0.33 0.19 -16.46
CA GLY A 43 0.11 1.36 -15.72
C GLY A 43 -0.06 1.19 -14.21
N VAL A 44 0.58 2.03 -13.41
CA VAL A 44 0.53 1.97 -11.94
C VAL A 44 -0.04 3.26 -11.36
N LEU A 45 -0.99 3.15 -10.46
CA LEU A 45 -1.47 4.25 -9.62
C LEU A 45 -1.00 4.04 -8.17
N PHE A 46 -0.31 5.05 -7.62
CA PHE A 46 0.03 5.09 -6.20
C PHE A 46 -1.00 5.91 -5.42
N VAL A 47 -1.55 5.33 -4.36
CA VAL A 47 -2.50 5.98 -3.46
C VAL A 47 -1.81 6.37 -2.16
N ASN A 48 -2.15 7.54 -1.60
CA ASN A 48 -1.55 8.06 -0.37
C ASN A 48 -1.61 7.07 0.80
N ALA A 49 -0.55 7.07 1.60
CA ALA A 49 -0.50 6.39 2.90
C ALA A 49 -0.96 7.36 3.99
N GLY A 50 -2.14 7.17 4.55
CA GLY A 50 -2.69 8.10 5.56
C GLY A 50 -2.76 9.52 5.02
N VAL A 51 -2.16 10.45 5.76
CA VAL A 51 -2.08 11.88 5.40
C VAL A 51 -0.76 12.26 4.71
N ILE A 52 0.04 11.27 4.30
CA ILE A 52 1.37 11.51 3.69
C ILE A 52 1.20 11.95 2.24
N HIS A 53 1.97 12.95 1.84
CA HIS A 53 2.06 13.44 0.47
C HIS A 53 2.36 12.31 -0.55
N ARG A 54 1.95 12.47 -1.82
CA ARG A 54 2.11 11.50 -2.93
C ARG A 54 3.52 10.94 -3.15
N ILE A 55 4.54 11.55 -2.57
CA ILE A 55 5.91 11.01 -2.62
C ILE A 55 6.06 9.70 -1.84
N GLY A 56 5.12 9.42 -0.93
CA GLY A 56 5.17 8.30 -0.01
C GLY A 56 6.23 8.44 1.10
N PRO A 57 6.17 7.61 2.15
CA PRO A 57 7.15 7.64 3.22
C PRO A 57 8.56 7.45 2.64
N HIS A 58 9.52 8.26 3.10
CA HIS A 58 10.91 8.27 2.61
C HIS A 58 11.05 8.30 1.08
N ARG A 59 10.08 8.91 0.38
CA ARG A 59 10.00 9.02 -1.09
C ARG A 59 9.90 7.66 -1.80
N ILE A 60 9.30 6.65 -1.16
CA ILE A 60 9.25 5.31 -1.73
C ILE A 60 8.44 5.25 -3.04
N HIS A 61 7.34 6.01 -3.15
CA HIS A 61 6.56 6.08 -4.38
C HIS A 61 7.36 6.73 -5.53
N VAL A 62 8.20 7.71 -5.22
CA VAL A 62 9.11 8.33 -6.22
C VAL A 62 10.13 7.30 -6.70
N LYS A 63 10.78 6.60 -5.77
CA LYS A 63 11.83 5.62 -6.08
C LYS A 63 11.27 4.44 -6.87
N LEU A 64 10.12 3.91 -6.43
CA LEU A 64 9.47 2.81 -7.13
C LEU A 64 8.93 3.24 -8.49
N GLY A 65 8.25 4.39 -8.60
CA GLY A 65 7.74 4.89 -9.88
C GLY A 65 8.83 5.09 -10.93
N ARG A 66 9.99 5.62 -10.53
CA ARG A 66 11.16 5.75 -11.41
C ARG A 66 11.75 4.39 -11.81
N ALA A 67 11.80 3.44 -10.87
CA ALA A 67 12.28 2.10 -11.17
C ALA A 67 11.32 1.36 -12.12
N LEU A 68 10.01 1.53 -11.96
CA LEU A 68 8.99 0.99 -12.85
C LEU A 68 9.08 1.60 -14.26
N ALA A 69 9.33 2.90 -14.36
CA ALA A 69 9.50 3.55 -15.66
C ALA A 69 10.72 3.02 -16.42
N GLN A 70 11.79 2.63 -15.73
CA GLN A 70 12.93 1.93 -16.34
C GLN A 70 12.56 0.54 -16.88
N ASP A 71 11.50 -0.08 -16.32
CA ASP A 71 10.93 -1.33 -16.82
C ASP A 71 9.84 -1.09 -17.88
N GLY A 72 9.65 0.14 -18.34
CA GLY A 72 8.62 0.49 -19.30
C GLY A 72 7.22 0.69 -18.70
N VAL A 73 7.06 0.68 -17.37
CA VAL A 73 5.75 0.81 -16.71
C VAL A 73 5.49 2.27 -16.33
N PRO A 74 4.52 2.95 -16.98
CA PRO A 74 4.13 4.30 -16.58
C PRO A 74 3.41 4.29 -15.23
N SER A 75 3.54 5.39 -14.47
CA SER A 75 2.88 5.48 -13.17
C SER A 75 2.41 6.90 -12.84
N LEU A 76 1.34 6.98 -12.06
CA LEU A 76 0.82 8.20 -11.49
C LEU A 76 0.86 8.13 -9.96
N ARG A 77 1.45 9.12 -9.34
CA ARG A 77 1.37 9.36 -7.90
C ARG A 77 0.35 10.48 -7.68
N LEU A 78 -0.67 10.21 -6.89
CA LEU A 78 -1.78 11.13 -6.65
C LEU A 78 -1.75 11.61 -5.20
N ASP A 79 -2.03 12.89 -4.98
CA ASP A 79 -2.54 13.38 -3.70
C ASP A 79 -4.07 13.32 -3.75
N LEU A 80 -4.67 12.60 -2.80
CA LEU A 80 -6.12 12.56 -2.66
C LEU A 80 -6.65 13.94 -2.23
N THR A 81 -7.93 14.18 -2.47
CA THR A 81 -8.62 15.42 -2.06
C THR A 81 -8.30 15.80 -0.62
N GLY A 82 -7.84 17.04 -0.42
CA GLY A 82 -7.48 17.59 0.89
C GLY A 82 -6.15 17.12 1.46
N LEU A 83 -5.37 16.33 0.71
CA LEU A 83 -4.03 15.88 1.10
C LEU A 83 -2.96 16.51 0.20
N GLY A 84 -1.75 16.64 0.74
CA GLY A 84 -0.58 17.14 0.02
C GLY A 84 -0.83 18.49 -0.65
N ASP A 85 -0.67 18.51 -1.98
CA ASP A 85 -0.89 19.69 -2.81
C ASP A 85 -2.32 19.75 -3.40
N SER A 86 -3.16 18.73 -3.16
CA SER A 86 -4.53 18.70 -3.66
C SER A 86 -5.44 19.58 -2.83
N GLY A 87 -6.31 20.33 -3.52
CA GLY A 87 -7.33 21.16 -2.91
C GLY A 87 -8.43 20.35 -2.21
N ARG A 88 -9.30 21.06 -1.50
CA ARG A 88 -10.51 20.45 -0.92
C ARG A 88 -11.60 20.38 -1.99
N ALA A 89 -12.37 19.31 -2.02
CA ALA A 89 -13.58 19.25 -2.80
C ALA A 89 -14.72 19.98 -2.06
N GLY A 90 -15.54 20.70 -2.80
CA GLY A 90 -16.83 21.16 -2.33
C GLY A 90 -17.84 20.00 -2.37
N GLY A 91 -18.16 19.42 -1.23
CA GLY A 91 -19.16 18.33 -1.17
C GLY A 91 -19.34 17.79 0.23
N THR A 92 -20.52 17.18 0.47
CA THR A 92 -20.93 16.58 1.74
C THR A 92 -20.77 15.05 1.75
N ASP A 93 -20.21 14.48 0.69
CA ASP A 93 -20.03 13.03 0.58
C ASP A 93 -18.96 12.52 1.56
N GLY A 94 -19.17 11.31 2.06
CA GLY A 94 -18.22 10.67 2.94
C GLY A 94 -16.84 10.46 2.28
N MET A 95 -15.79 10.36 3.09
CA MET A 95 -14.40 10.25 2.65
C MET A 95 -14.18 9.12 1.63
N LEU A 96 -14.75 7.94 1.84
CA LEU A 96 -14.58 6.81 0.91
C LEU A 96 -15.18 7.09 -0.48
N ALA A 97 -16.33 7.76 -0.54
CA ALA A 97 -16.95 8.14 -1.81
C ALA A 97 -16.07 9.18 -2.55
N GLN A 98 -15.47 10.13 -1.84
CA GLN A 98 -14.54 11.08 -2.41
C GLN A 98 -13.27 10.38 -2.94
N VAL A 99 -12.66 9.49 -2.16
CA VAL A 99 -11.48 8.73 -2.58
C VAL A 99 -11.77 7.89 -3.82
N ARG A 100 -12.96 7.29 -3.93
CA ARG A 100 -13.37 6.56 -5.14
C ARG A 100 -13.41 7.46 -6.37
N ARG A 101 -13.90 8.70 -6.26
CA ARG A 101 -13.89 9.68 -7.36
C ARG A 101 -12.46 10.07 -7.72
N ASP A 102 -11.61 10.30 -6.74
CA ASP A 102 -10.22 10.69 -6.95
C ASP A 102 -9.42 9.59 -7.67
N ILE A 103 -9.58 8.34 -7.24
CA ILE A 103 -8.95 7.17 -7.89
C ILE A 103 -9.45 7.03 -9.33
N ARG A 104 -10.77 7.17 -9.57
CA ARG A 104 -11.34 7.11 -10.92
C ARG A 104 -10.74 8.19 -11.82
N ALA A 105 -10.72 9.45 -11.37
CA ALA A 105 -10.14 10.56 -12.12
C ALA A 105 -8.64 10.32 -12.44
N ALA A 106 -7.91 9.72 -11.48
CA ALA A 106 -6.51 9.36 -11.68
C ALA A 106 -6.33 8.26 -12.74
N LEU A 107 -7.16 7.22 -12.74
CA LEU A 107 -7.13 6.17 -13.76
C LEU A 107 -7.54 6.71 -15.13
N ASP A 108 -8.52 7.61 -15.19
CA ASP A 108 -8.95 8.26 -16.43
C ASP A 108 -7.82 9.09 -17.05
N LEU A 109 -7.12 9.89 -16.23
CA LEU A 109 -5.95 10.64 -16.69
C LEU A 109 -4.84 9.70 -17.16
N LEU A 110 -4.56 8.64 -16.40
CA LEU A 110 -3.52 7.68 -16.75
C LEU A 110 -3.85 6.98 -18.08
N ALA A 111 -5.09 6.57 -18.28
CA ALA A 111 -5.58 6.00 -19.54
C ALA A 111 -5.41 6.98 -20.71
N GLN A 112 -5.85 8.23 -20.53
CA GLN A 112 -5.76 9.28 -21.55
C GLN A 112 -4.29 9.56 -21.95
N ARG A 113 -3.38 9.59 -20.97
CA ARG A 113 -1.98 9.97 -21.20
C ARG A 113 -1.11 8.84 -21.74
N THR A 114 -1.51 7.58 -21.51
CA THR A 114 -0.70 6.41 -21.86
C THR A 114 -1.33 5.52 -22.92
N GLY A 115 -2.63 5.66 -23.17
CA GLY A 115 -3.40 4.75 -24.03
C GLY A 115 -3.66 3.37 -23.42
N LEU A 116 -3.29 3.16 -22.14
CA LEU A 116 -3.48 1.90 -21.45
C LEU A 116 -4.89 1.77 -20.88
N SER A 117 -5.39 0.53 -20.80
CA SER A 117 -6.69 0.18 -20.23
C SER A 117 -6.58 -0.73 -18.99
N ARG A 118 -5.38 -1.06 -18.57
CA ARG A 118 -5.13 -1.95 -17.42
C ARG A 118 -4.19 -1.28 -16.42
N PHE A 119 -4.59 -1.29 -15.15
CA PHE A 119 -3.85 -0.58 -14.11
C PHE A 119 -3.68 -1.42 -12.86
N VAL A 120 -2.57 -1.20 -12.17
CA VAL A 120 -2.30 -1.74 -10.85
C VAL A 120 -2.38 -0.61 -9.83
N ILE A 121 -3.14 -0.81 -8.76
CA ILE A 121 -3.16 0.11 -7.63
C ILE A 121 -2.15 -0.37 -6.59
N ILE A 122 -1.27 0.53 -6.17
CA ILE A 122 -0.30 0.29 -5.09
C ILE A 122 -0.60 1.25 -3.94
N GLY A 123 -0.84 0.69 -2.76
CA GLY A 123 -1.10 1.47 -1.56
C GLY A 123 -0.37 0.94 -0.33
N ILE A 124 -0.11 1.85 0.61
CA ILE A 124 0.47 1.55 1.93
C ILE A 124 -0.55 1.97 2.98
N CYS A 125 -0.77 1.17 4.04
CA CYS A 125 -1.69 1.47 5.13
C CYS A 125 -3.12 1.74 4.60
N SER A 126 -3.74 2.89 4.94
CA SER A 126 -5.06 3.29 4.44
C SER A 126 -5.11 3.36 2.90
N GLY A 127 -4.01 3.74 2.23
CA GLY A 127 -3.94 3.70 0.77
C GLY A 127 -4.10 2.29 0.18
N ALA A 128 -3.60 1.27 0.90
CA ALA A 128 -3.81 -0.13 0.53
C ALA A 128 -5.28 -0.53 0.69
N GLU A 129 -5.91 -0.08 1.76
CA GLU A 129 -7.33 -0.36 2.05
C GLU A 129 -8.26 0.38 1.07
N TYR A 130 -7.95 1.63 0.70
CA TYR A 130 -8.67 2.36 -0.35
C TYR A 130 -8.55 1.66 -1.71
N GLY A 131 -7.35 1.22 -2.08
CA GLY A 131 -7.14 0.43 -3.30
C GLY A 131 -7.94 -0.86 -3.29
N TYR A 132 -7.99 -1.55 -2.15
CA TYR A 132 -8.81 -2.74 -1.96
C TYR A 132 -10.31 -2.43 -2.13
N GLN A 133 -10.83 -1.37 -1.53
CA GLN A 133 -12.23 -1.00 -1.66
C GLN A 133 -12.60 -0.60 -3.09
N TYR A 134 -11.69 0.05 -3.81
CA TYR A 134 -11.94 0.51 -5.18
C TYR A 134 -11.80 -0.58 -6.25
N ALA A 135 -10.95 -1.59 -6.03
CA ALA A 135 -10.56 -2.55 -7.07
C ALA A 135 -11.71 -3.36 -7.69
N LEU A 136 -12.90 -3.38 -7.09
CA LEU A 136 -14.11 -3.99 -7.68
C LEU A 136 -15.02 -3.00 -8.39
N ASP A 137 -14.76 -1.70 -8.26
CA ASP A 137 -15.59 -0.65 -8.85
C ASP A 137 -15.21 -0.36 -10.32
N ASP A 138 -14.03 -0.85 -10.77
CA ASP A 138 -13.47 -0.50 -12.08
C ASP A 138 -12.72 -1.71 -12.68
N GLU A 139 -13.22 -2.22 -13.79
CA GLU A 139 -12.66 -3.40 -14.48
C GLU A 139 -11.24 -3.16 -15.03
N ARG A 140 -10.82 -1.91 -15.15
CA ARG A 140 -9.46 -1.56 -15.55
C ARG A 140 -8.42 -1.88 -14.47
N VAL A 141 -8.85 -2.15 -13.23
CA VAL A 141 -7.94 -2.54 -12.14
C VAL A 141 -7.55 -4.00 -12.32
N ALA A 142 -6.39 -4.20 -12.92
CA ALA A 142 -5.82 -5.50 -13.27
C ALA A 142 -4.86 -6.07 -12.20
N GLY A 143 -4.67 -5.40 -11.09
CA GLY A 143 -3.85 -5.88 -9.98
C GLY A 143 -3.82 -4.94 -8.79
N LEU A 144 -3.51 -5.48 -7.62
CA LEU A 144 -3.48 -4.74 -6.36
C LEU A 144 -2.24 -5.11 -5.54
N VAL A 145 -1.47 -4.10 -5.10
CA VAL A 145 -0.37 -4.28 -4.15
C VAL A 145 -0.73 -3.55 -2.87
N MET A 146 -0.85 -4.31 -1.78
CA MET A 146 -1.21 -3.81 -0.46
C MET A 146 -0.04 -3.95 0.50
N VAL A 147 0.42 -2.85 1.09
CA VAL A 147 1.43 -2.88 2.13
C VAL A 147 0.80 -2.52 3.47
N ASP A 148 0.88 -3.44 4.42
CA ASP A 148 0.34 -3.28 5.78
C ASP A 148 -1.12 -2.79 5.84
N GLY A 149 -1.94 -3.22 4.89
CA GLY A 149 -3.39 -3.00 4.90
C GLY A 149 -4.09 -3.93 5.89
N TYR A 150 -5.24 -4.48 5.49
CA TYR A 150 -5.99 -5.41 6.35
C TYR A 150 -5.13 -6.59 6.81
N SER A 151 -5.09 -6.83 8.10
CA SER A 151 -4.34 -7.92 8.71
C SER A 151 -5.10 -8.53 9.89
N PHE A 152 -5.12 -9.85 9.96
CA PHE A 152 -5.90 -10.59 10.95
C PHE A 152 -4.99 -11.52 11.76
N GLY A 153 -5.12 -11.46 13.08
CA GLY A 153 -4.39 -12.34 13.99
C GLY A 153 -5.10 -13.67 14.20
N ASN A 154 -4.34 -14.75 14.37
CA ASN A 154 -4.83 -16.06 14.76
C ASN A 154 -4.35 -16.48 16.18
N ARG A 155 -4.62 -17.71 16.61
CA ARG A 155 -4.16 -18.22 17.93
C ARG A 155 -2.64 -18.20 18.03
N ARG A 156 -1.92 -18.57 16.95
CA ARG A 156 -0.46 -18.57 16.89
C ARG A 156 0.10 -17.15 16.99
N THR A 157 -0.51 -16.20 16.31
CA THR A 157 -0.16 -14.77 16.43
C THR A 157 -0.25 -14.28 17.87
N ARG A 158 -1.31 -14.66 18.58
CA ARG A 158 -1.48 -14.30 20.00
C ARG A 158 -0.41 -14.92 20.87
N MET A 159 -0.12 -16.20 20.68
CA MET A 159 0.93 -16.92 21.43
C MET A 159 2.31 -16.28 21.18
N LEU A 160 2.69 -16.06 19.92
CA LEU A 160 3.97 -15.44 19.58
C LEU A 160 4.08 -14.02 20.16
N ARG A 161 2.99 -13.26 20.16
CA ARG A 161 2.95 -11.94 20.79
C ARG A 161 3.21 -12.01 22.30
N TYR A 162 2.66 -13.00 23.01
CA TYR A 162 2.95 -13.22 24.42
C TYR A 162 4.42 -13.55 24.64
N LEU A 163 4.98 -14.44 23.82
CA LEU A 163 6.40 -14.81 23.91
C LEU A 163 7.33 -13.62 23.64
N LEU A 164 7.01 -12.80 22.64
CA LEU A 164 7.75 -11.56 22.35
C LEU A 164 7.68 -10.58 23.54
N ARG A 165 6.48 -10.40 24.13
CA ARG A 165 6.32 -9.55 25.33
C ARG A 165 7.13 -10.07 26.50
N LEU A 166 7.16 -11.38 26.75
CA LEU A 166 7.96 -11.98 27.82
C LEU A 166 9.46 -11.73 27.61
N ARG A 167 9.95 -11.83 26.35
CA ARG A 167 11.36 -11.56 26.03
C ARG A 167 11.74 -10.08 26.19
N THR A 168 10.82 -9.16 25.99
CA THR A 168 11.03 -7.71 26.14
C THR A 168 10.72 -7.21 27.55
N LEU A 169 10.17 -8.05 28.42
CA LEU A 169 9.82 -7.71 29.80
C LEU A 169 11.08 -7.70 30.67
N THR A 170 11.87 -6.62 30.52
CA THR A 170 12.99 -6.35 31.42
C THR A 170 12.50 -5.52 32.60
N TRP A 171 13.17 -5.64 33.75
CA TRP A 171 12.81 -4.89 34.97
C TRP A 171 12.62 -3.38 34.73
N PRO A 172 13.47 -2.68 33.95
CA PRO A 172 13.23 -1.26 33.63
C PRO A 172 11.93 -1.01 32.86
N VAL A 173 11.56 -1.90 31.92
CA VAL A 173 10.31 -1.76 31.15
C VAL A 173 9.10 -1.95 32.04
N LEU A 174 9.13 -2.93 32.94
CA LEU A 174 8.06 -3.16 33.91
C LEU A 174 7.91 -1.99 34.89
N LYS A 175 9.02 -1.48 35.44
CA LYS A 175 9.05 -0.32 36.32
C LYS A 175 8.46 0.93 35.62
N ASN A 176 8.88 1.21 34.38
CA ASN A 176 8.39 2.37 33.62
C ASN A 176 6.91 2.23 33.24
N ALA A 177 6.44 1.00 32.94
CA ALA A 177 5.02 0.74 32.67
C ALA A 177 4.15 0.99 33.91
N VAL A 178 4.61 0.54 35.09
CA VAL A 178 3.91 0.76 36.36
C VAL A 178 3.92 2.26 36.71
N LEU A 179 5.07 2.92 36.63
CA LEU A 179 5.19 4.36 36.92
C LEU A 179 4.37 5.21 35.95
N GLY A 180 4.37 4.86 34.66
CA GLY A 180 3.55 5.54 33.65
C GLY A 180 2.04 5.34 33.87
N ARG A 181 1.63 4.17 34.38
CA ARG A 181 0.22 3.92 34.73
C ARG A 181 -0.20 4.71 35.95
N LEU A 182 0.67 4.78 36.98
CA LEU A 182 0.45 5.60 38.18
C LEU A 182 0.43 7.10 37.84
N ALA A 183 1.32 7.57 36.97
CA ALA A 183 1.34 8.94 36.49
C ALA A 183 0.05 9.33 35.75
N ARG A 184 -0.46 8.45 34.88
CA ARG A 184 -1.74 8.67 34.17
C ARG A 184 -2.94 8.70 35.12
N LEU A 185 -2.94 7.87 36.14
CA LEU A 185 -4.00 7.88 37.16
C LEU A 185 -3.97 9.18 37.98
N ARG A 186 -2.77 9.79 38.18
CA ARG A 186 -2.61 11.06 38.90
C ARG A 186 -2.88 12.29 38.02
N ALA A 187 -2.64 12.21 36.72
CA ALA A 187 -2.79 13.31 35.76
C ALA A 187 -4.22 13.54 35.27
N GLY A 188 -5.22 12.83 35.83
CA GLY A 188 -6.62 12.96 35.40
C GLY A 188 -6.75 12.87 33.87
N GLY A 189 -6.76 11.67 33.36
CA GLY A 189 -6.99 11.26 31.99
C GLY A 189 -6.91 12.36 30.93
N GLY A 190 -5.76 12.54 30.30
CA GLY A 190 -5.71 13.26 29.03
C GLY A 190 -6.69 12.62 28.07
N GLN A 191 -7.49 13.43 27.36
CA GLN A 191 -8.40 12.90 26.35
C GLN A 191 -7.60 12.05 25.37
N PRO A 192 -8.03 10.81 25.08
CA PRO A 192 -7.38 10.02 24.04
C PRO A 192 -7.48 10.82 22.73
N GLU A 193 -6.36 10.98 22.03
CA GLU A 193 -6.37 11.52 20.67
C GLU A 193 -7.42 10.75 19.88
N THR A 194 -8.38 11.46 19.30
CA THR A 194 -9.41 10.84 18.48
C THR A 194 -8.71 10.25 17.27
N PRO A 195 -8.77 8.93 17.04
CA PRO A 195 -8.15 8.34 15.85
C PRO A 195 -8.70 9.01 14.59
N VAL A 196 -7.83 9.29 13.62
CA VAL A 196 -8.28 9.82 12.34
C VAL A 196 -9.22 8.80 11.70
N ASP A 197 -10.46 9.21 11.45
CA ASP A 197 -11.42 8.39 10.73
C ASP A 197 -11.13 8.49 9.22
N TYR A 198 -10.69 7.40 8.64
CA TYR A 198 -10.43 7.29 7.21
C TYR A 198 -11.68 6.90 6.40
N GLY A 199 -12.85 6.79 7.02
CA GLY A 199 -14.10 6.36 6.37
C GLY A 199 -14.05 4.94 5.81
N LEU A 200 -13.10 4.13 6.26
CA LEU A 200 -12.89 2.76 5.79
C LEU A 200 -13.72 1.76 6.60
N PRO A 201 -14.36 0.78 5.95
CA PRO A 201 -15.13 -0.23 6.66
C PRO A 201 -14.21 -1.16 7.48
N VAL A 202 -14.69 -1.54 8.66
CA VAL A 202 -14.06 -2.60 9.45
C VAL A 202 -14.49 -3.95 8.86
N LEU A 203 -13.57 -4.66 8.23
CA LEU A 203 -13.85 -5.96 7.62
C LEU A 203 -13.63 -7.10 8.61
N THR A 204 -14.47 -8.12 8.53
CA THR A 204 -14.17 -9.43 9.12
C THR A 204 -13.17 -10.20 8.25
N VAL A 205 -12.61 -11.27 8.79
CA VAL A 205 -11.75 -12.21 8.02
C VAL A 205 -12.49 -12.76 6.82
N THR A 206 -13.77 -13.07 6.99
CA THR A 206 -14.63 -13.61 5.93
C THR A 206 -14.85 -12.60 4.81
N ASP A 207 -15.30 -11.38 5.14
CA ASP A 207 -15.52 -10.31 4.15
C ASP A 207 -14.24 -10.01 3.35
N PHE A 208 -13.10 -9.98 4.03
CA PHE A 208 -11.81 -9.76 3.37
C PHE A 208 -11.45 -10.93 2.45
N GLY A 209 -11.62 -12.18 2.90
CA GLY A 209 -11.34 -13.37 2.12
C GLY A 209 -12.24 -13.49 0.88
N GLU A 210 -13.55 -13.31 1.04
CA GLU A 210 -14.52 -13.29 -0.07
C GLU A 210 -14.20 -12.19 -1.07
N GLY A 211 -13.87 -11.00 -0.58
CA GLY A 211 -13.46 -9.90 -1.43
C GLY A 211 -12.15 -10.15 -2.18
N LEU A 212 -11.17 -10.83 -1.59
CA LEU A 212 -9.96 -11.27 -2.31
C LEU A 212 -10.29 -12.30 -3.39
N ALA A 213 -11.14 -13.28 -3.07
CA ALA A 213 -11.57 -14.29 -4.01
C ALA A 213 -12.31 -13.68 -5.21
N GLU A 214 -13.20 -12.71 -4.97
CA GLU A 214 -13.91 -12.01 -6.02
C GLU A 214 -12.95 -11.24 -6.94
N ARG A 215 -11.95 -10.54 -6.40
CA ARG A 215 -10.91 -9.86 -7.19
C ARG A 215 -10.13 -10.86 -8.04
N ALA A 216 -9.74 -11.99 -7.45
CA ALA A 216 -9.05 -13.05 -8.15
C ALA A 216 -9.88 -13.61 -9.33
N ARG A 217 -11.18 -13.84 -9.14
CA ARG A 217 -12.10 -14.28 -10.20
C ARG A 217 -12.23 -13.26 -11.34
N ARG A 218 -12.15 -11.97 -11.03
CA ARG A 218 -12.17 -10.89 -12.03
C ARG A 218 -10.83 -10.60 -12.68
N GLY A 219 -9.82 -11.44 -12.47
CA GLY A 219 -8.49 -11.24 -13.04
C GLY A 219 -7.68 -10.10 -12.42
N CYS A 220 -7.97 -9.75 -11.16
CA CYS A 220 -7.22 -8.78 -10.36
C CYS A 220 -6.41 -9.50 -9.28
N PRO A 221 -5.22 -10.05 -9.60
CA PRO A 221 -4.34 -10.67 -8.63
C PRO A 221 -3.90 -9.67 -7.56
N CYS A 222 -3.72 -10.17 -6.32
CA CYS A 222 -3.36 -9.34 -5.19
C CYS A 222 -1.99 -9.74 -4.61
N TYR A 223 -1.18 -8.74 -4.29
CA TYR A 223 0.08 -8.91 -3.58
C TYR A 223 0.04 -8.22 -2.22
N LEU A 224 0.08 -9.01 -1.16
CA LEU A 224 -0.01 -8.55 0.21
C LEU A 224 1.39 -8.54 0.83
N VAL A 225 1.89 -7.37 1.19
CA VAL A 225 3.20 -7.18 1.82
C VAL A 225 2.98 -6.78 3.27
N PHE A 226 3.48 -7.58 4.20
CA PHE A 226 3.42 -7.29 5.64
C PHE A 226 4.83 -7.00 6.17
N THR A 227 4.98 -5.88 6.87
CA THR A 227 6.25 -5.44 7.43
C THR A 227 6.40 -5.81 8.91
N GLY A 228 7.62 -5.64 9.44
CA GLY A 228 7.90 -5.87 10.85
C GLY A 228 7.20 -4.89 11.81
N SER A 229 6.69 -3.77 11.34
CA SER A 229 5.97 -2.81 12.19
C SER A 229 4.59 -3.29 12.61
N VAL A 230 3.99 -4.22 11.88
CA VAL A 230 2.67 -4.77 12.21
C VAL A 230 2.73 -6.05 13.06
N LEU A 231 3.87 -6.31 13.76
CA LEU A 231 4.09 -7.52 14.56
C LEU A 231 2.99 -7.83 15.59
N GLN A 232 2.26 -6.82 16.05
CA GLN A 232 1.12 -7.04 16.95
C GLN A 232 -0.07 -7.71 16.26
N ARG A 233 -0.21 -7.55 14.95
CA ARG A 233 -1.29 -8.09 14.11
C ARG A 233 -0.82 -9.16 13.16
N TYR A 234 0.43 -9.06 12.65
CA TYR A 234 1.03 -10.00 11.71
C TYR A 234 2.47 -10.29 12.14
N ASN A 235 2.81 -11.54 12.46
CA ASN A 235 4.10 -11.87 13.09
C ASN A 235 4.75 -13.19 12.66
N HIS A 236 4.21 -13.86 11.64
CA HIS A 236 4.84 -15.05 11.05
C HIS A 236 4.46 -15.20 9.56
N ALA A 237 5.34 -15.80 8.78
CA ALA A 237 5.23 -15.88 7.32
C ALA A 237 3.97 -16.61 6.81
N SER A 238 3.55 -17.69 7.49
CA SER A 238 2.36 -18.45 7.10
C SER A 238 1.04 -17.87 7.65
N GLN A 239 1.06 -16.68 8.27
CA GLN A 239 -0.13 -16.17 8.95
C GLN A 239 -1.30 -15.96 8.02
N PHE A 240 -1.07 -15.39 6.84
CA PHE A 240 -2.13 -15.18 5.86
C PHE A 240 -2.80 -16.51 5.47
N ASP A 241 -2.00 -17.50 5.11
CA ASP A 241 -2.51 -18.82 4.71
C ASP A 241 -3.25 -19.52 5.85
N ASP A 242 -2.74 -19.43 7.09
CA ASP A 242 -3.38 -20.01 8.28
C ASP A 242 -4.73 -19.33 8.56
N VAL A 243 -4.81 -18.01 8.40
CA VAL A 243 -6.05 -17.23 8.58
C VAL A 243 -7.06 -17.56 7.50
N MET A 244 -6.67 -17.58 6.22
CA MET A 244 -7.56 -17.90 5.10
C MET A 244 -8.04 -19.37 5.16
N ARG A 245 -7.19 -20.29 5.62
CA ARG A 245 -7.57 -21.70 5.81
C ARG A 245 -8.60 -21.86 6.93
N ALA A 246 -8.50 -21.08 7.99
CA ALA A 246 -9.42 -21.14 9.13
C ALA A 246 -10.71 -20.34 8.93
N ALA A 247 -10.74 -19.40 7.98
CA ALA A 247 -11.93 -18.62 7.65
C ALA A 247 -13.04 -19.51 7.05
N PRO A 248 -14.33 -19.20 7.28
CA PRO A 248 -15.46 -19.94 6.72
C PRO A 248 -15.69 -19.60 5.24
N LEU A 249 -14.66 -19.75 4.41
CA LEU A 249 -14.71 -19.51 2.97
C LEU A 249 -15.15 -20.77 2.21
N SER A 250 -15.75 -20.60 1.03
CA SER A 250 -16.06 -21.70 0.13
C SER A 250 -14.77 -22.36 -0.42
N ALA A 251 -14.87 -23.57 -0.95
CA ALA A 251 -13.74 -24.24 -1.59
C ALA A 251 -13.29 -23.46 -2.87
N GLU A 252 -14.24 -22.86 -3.57
CA GLU A 252 -13.99 -22.04 -4.75
C GLU A 252 -13.21 -20.77 -4.38
N ASP A 253 -13.62 -20.07 -3.32
CA ASP A 253 -12.90 -18.87 -2.84
C ASP A 253 -11.48 -19.19 -2.42
N ARG A 254 -11.28 -20.29 -1.68
CA ARG A 254 -9.92 -20.72 -1.30
C ARG A 254 -9.06 -21.02 -2.51
N SER A 255 -9.64 -21.67 -3.54
CA SER A 255 -8.94 -21.98 -4.78
C SER A 255 -8.55 -20.72 -5.55
N ALA A 256 -9.46 -19.74 -5.65
CA ALA A 256 -9.18 -18.46 -6.28
C ALA A 256 -8.08 -17.67 -5.53
N ILE A 257 -8.15 -17.61 -4.20
CA ILE A 257 -7.12 -16.98 -3.36
C ILE A 257 -5.76 -17.66 -3.56
N ALA A 258 -5.71 -18.99 -3.50
CA ALA A 258 -4.45 -19.74 -3.64
C ALA A 258 -3.79 -19.54 -5.01
N ARG A 259 -4.57 -19.30 -6.06
CA ARG A 259 -4.08 -19.06 -7.42
C ARG A 259 -3.54 -17.64 -7.61
N ASP A 260 -4.24 -16.63 -7.13
CA ASP A 260 -4.03 -15.24 -7.55
C ASP A 260 -3.70 -14.26 -6.40
N VAL A 261 -3.72 -14.71 -5.16
CA VAL A 261 -3.29 -13.90 -4.02
C VAL A 261 -1.95 -14.42 -3.50
N GLN A 262 -0.97 -13.55 -3.47
CA GLN A 262 0.35 -13.83 -2.90
C GLN A 262 0.58 -12.95 -1.68
N SER A 263 1.10 -13.52 -0.61
CA SER A 263 1.52 -12.78 0.57
C SER A 263 3.02 -12.92 0.84
N VAL A 264 3.63 -11.88 1.40
CA VAL A 264 5.01 -11.91 1.88
C VAL A 264 5.10 -11.21 3.23
N PHE A 265 5.90 -11.76 4.13
CA PHE A 265 6.23 -11.15 5.41
C PHE A 265 7.70 -10.74 5.42
N LEU A 266 7.96 -9.46 5.63
CA LEU A 266 9.28 -8.82 5.61
C LEU A 266 9.57 -8.25 7.02
N PRO A 267 9.96 -9.09 8.00
CA PRO A 267 10.07 -8.70 9.41
C PRO A 267 11.14 -7.62 9.66
N ASP A 268 12.16 -7.54 8.80
CA ASP A 268 13.29 -6.62 8.94
C ASP A 268 13.03 -5.24 8.29
N ILE A 269 11.82 -5.04 7.74
CA ILE A 269 11.40 -3.79 7.11
C ILE A 269 10.31 -3.15 7.98
N ASP A 270 10.49 -1.88 8.31
CA ASP A 270 9.49 -1.11 9.03
C ASP A 270 8.40 -0.55 8.08
N HIS A 271 7.26 -0.18 8.65
CA HIS A 271 6.08 0.33 7.95
C HIS A 271 6.37 1.50 7.01
N THR A 272 7.26 2.38 7.41
CA THR A 272 7.64 3.59 6.65
C THR A 272 8.81 3.36 5.71
N MET A 273 9.40 2.15 5.71
CA MET A 273 10.56 1.81 4.88
C MET A 273 11.72 2.77 5.09
N THR A 274 12.06 3.03 6.37
CA THR A 274 13.07 4.01 6.78
C THR A 274 14.44 3.72 6.19
N THR A 275 14.85 2.45 6.11
CA THR A 275 16.18 2.07 5.67
C THR A 275 16.27 1.93 4.14
N LEU A 276 17.42 2.31 3.55
CA LEU A 276 17.69 2.09 2.12
C LEU A 276 17.65 0.60 1.74
N HIS A 277 18.01 -0.29 2.67
CA HIS A 277 17.87 -1.73 2.47
C HIS A 277 16.40 -2.13 2.30
N GLY A 278 15.54 -1.74 3.22
CA GLY A 278 14.11 -2.02 3.18
C GLY A 278 13.45 -1.49 1.89
N GLN A 279 13.80 -0.27 1.49
CA GLN A 279 13.30 0.33 0.25
C GLN A 279 13.71 -0.47 -0.99
N ARG A 280 14.98 -0.95 -1.05
CA ARG A 280 15.45 -1.80 -2.15
C ARG A 280 14.78 -3.16 -2.18
N VAL A 281 14.61 -3.80 -1.02
CA VAL A 281 13.91 -5.09 -0.92
C VAL A 281 12.47 -4.94 -1.38
N TYR A 282 11.73 -3.97 -0.85
CA TYR A 282 10.35 -3.70 -1.25
C TYR A 282 10.22 -3.44 -2.76
N THR A 283 11.05 -2.53 -3.30
CA THR A 283 11.07 -2.19 -4.74
C THR A 283 11.29 -3.44 -5.60
N ARG A 284 12.23 -4.31 -5.20
CA ARG A 284 12.52 -5.56 -5.90
C ARG A 284 11.30 -6.50 -5.89
N HIS A 285 10.66 -6.69 -4.74
CA HIS A 285 9.49 -7.54 -4.59
C HIS A 285 8.34 -7.08 -5.48
N VAL A 286 8.02 -5.78 -5.48
CA VAL A 286 6.94 -5.24 -6.31
C VAL A 286 7.26 -5.39 -7.81
N ARG A 287 8.47 -5.04 -8.25
CA ARG A 287 8.87 -5.19 -9.67
C ARG A 287 8.81 -6.64 -10.13
N GLN A 288 9.29 -7.58 -9.32
CA GLN A 288 9.26 -9.01 -9.64
C GLN A 288 7.82 -9.53 -9.74
N TRP A 289 6.94 -9.09 -8.83
CA TRP A 289 5.54 -9.49 -8.87
C TRP A 289 4.84 -8.94 -10.11
N LEU A 290 5.03 -7.65 -10.44
CA LEU A 290 4.49 -7.03 -11.65
C LEU A 290 4.95 -7.75 -12.90
N ALA A 291 6.24 -7.99 -13.05
CA ALA A 291 6.81 -8.69 -14.21
C ALA A 291 6.27 -10.13 -14.37
N LYS A 292 6.02 -10.83 -13.25
CA LYS A 292 5.53 -12.23 -13.28
C LYS A 292 4.03 -12.35 -13.60
N ARG A 293 3.24 -11.35 -13.17
CA ARG A 293 1.77 -11.47 -13.16
C ARG A 293 1.07 -10.66 -14.24
N LEU A 294 1.75 -9.66 -14.78
CA LEU A 294 1.12 -8.65 -15.63
C LEU A 294 1.92 -8.31 -16.91
N ALA A 295 3.01 -9.04 -17.14
CA ALA A 295 3.77 -8.96 -18.39
C ALA A 295 3.03 -9.61 -19.57
#